data_4cb681457f413c6d706ba99a7ee87a8e
#
_entry.id   4cb681457f413c6d706ba99a7ee87a8e
#
_cell.length_a   1.000
_cell.length_b   1.000
_cell.length_c   1.000
_cell.angle_alpha   90.00
_cell.angle_beta   90.00
_cell.angle_gamma   90.00
#
_symmetry.space_group_name_H-M   'P 1'
#
loop_
_entity.id
_entity.type
_entity.pdbx_description
1 polymer ?
#
loop_
_entity_poly.entity_id
_entity_poly.type
_entity_poly.pdbx_seq_one_letter_code
_entity_poly.pdbx_strand_id
1 'polypeptide(L)'
;MSTRLLVACALTVFGAAAATPSFAQDATTLRGPWLGAGLGTASAQVNCDLCASDRNGGLSGYVAGGLRVAPNLHAGLELAGWFDNTEGVSQRLMLYGASLWWHPQRGARWFLKGGAGLMHYHAGTDNPDDDPLTASTAAIQMGGGYDFRAGPKVWISPYANLIVTSSGHLTSGTTLVTDASFSMLQIGAGVTWR
;
A
#
# COMPACT_ATOMS: atom_id res chain seq x y z
N MET A 1 22.57 29.69 -8.28
CA MET A 1 22.24 30.25 -6.99
C MET A 1 20.91 29.69 -6.50
N SER A 2 20.96 28.99 -5.35
CA SER A 2 19.85 28.76 -4.40
C SER A 2 18.76 27.72 -4.72
N THR A 3 19.10 26.44 -4.56
CA THR A 3 18.12 25.35 -4.42
C THR A 3 18.42 24.54 -3.13
N ARG A 4 18.44 25.18 -1.97
CA ARG A 4 18.77 24.54 -0.67
C ARG A 4 17.75 24.84 0.44
N LEU A 5 16.46 24.98 0.16
CA LEU A 5 15.51 25.44 1.21
C LEU A 5 14.20 24.63 1.33
N LEU A 6 14.09 23.40 0.87
CA LEU A 6 12.83 22.63 0.95
C LEU A 6 12.94 21.27 1.66
N VAL A 7 14.04 20.95 2.34
CA VAL A 7 14.18 19.66 3.05
C VAL A 7 13.96 19.76 4.57
N ALA A 8 13.75 20.94 5.12
CA ALA A 8 13.74 21.15 6.58
C ALA A 8 12.36 21.08 7.27
N CYS A 9 11.25 20.87 6.58
CA CYS A 9 9.90 20.92 7.18
C CYS A 9 9.23 19.57 7.49
N ALA A 10 9.83 18.43 7.18
CA ALA A 10 9.18 17.12 7.35
C ALA A 10 9.53 16.37 8.64
N LEU A 11 10.39 16.89 9.49
CA LEU A 11 10.93 16.14 10.65
C LEU A 11 10.42 16.61 12.03
N THR A 12 9.49 17.55 12.12
CA THR A 12 9.05 18.12 13.41
C THR A 12 7.68 17.66 13.91
N VAL A 13 7.01 16.69 13.28
CA VAL A 13 5.67 16.24 13.72
C VAL A 13 5.69 14.99 14.60
N PHE A 14 6.82 14.33 14.81
CA PHE A 14 6.89 13.10 15.63
C PHE A 14 7.33 13.29 17.10
N GLY A 15 7.45 14.51 17.58
CA GLY A 15 8.06 14.84 18.89
C GLY A 15 7.12 15.17 20.05
N ALA A 16 5.80 14.99 19.96
CA ALA A 16 4.88 15.43 21.02
C ALA A 16 3.78 14.41 21.33
N ALA A 17 4.14 13.24 21.86
CA ALA A 17 3.15 12.32 22.47
C ALA A 17 3.78 11.47 23.58
N ALA A 18 4.48 12.09 24.52
CA ALA A 18 4.78 11.51 25.82
C ALA A 18 3.78 12.02 26.86
N ALA A 19 2.47 11.91 26.59
CA ALA A 19 1.44 11.94 27.61
C ALA A 19 1.10 10.50 27.92
N THR A 20 1.55 9.99 29.04
CA THR A 20 1.17 8.69 29.59
C THR A 20 -0.32 8.71 29.95
N PRO A 21 -1.23 8.13 29.17
CA PRO A 21 -2.58 7.89 29.66
C PRO A 21 -2.55 6.66 30.55
N SER A 22 -3.07 6.80 31.77
CA SER A 22 -3.38 5.70 32.68
C SER A 22 -4.50 4.82 32.11
N PHE A 23 -4.19 4.02 31.08
CA PHE A 23 -5.10 3.00 30.52
C PHE A 23 -4.66 1.58 30.90
N ALA A 24 -4.25 1.37 32.16
CA ALA A 24 -3.70 0.09 32.58
C ALA A 24 -4.75 -0.98 32.95
N GLN A 25 -6.05 -0.76 32.80
CA GLN A 25 -7.05 -1.72 33.31
C GLN A 25 -7.97 -2.39 32.30
N ASP A 26 -7.95 -2.02 31.00
CA ASP A 26 -8.78 -2.71 29.98
C ASP A 26 -7.99 -3.29 28.79
N ALA A 27 -6.68 -3.41 28.90
CA ALA A 27 -5.80 -3.78 27.79
C ALA A 27 -5.91 -5.27 27.36
N THR A 28 -6.57 -6.12 28.13
CA THR A 28 -6.66 -7.56 27.84
C THR A 28 -7.76 -7.96 26.87
N THR A 29 -8.78 -7.14 26.68
CA THR A 29 -9.92 -7.44 25.80
C THR A 29 -9.80 -6.88 24.36
N LEU A 30 -8.78 -6.05 24.08
CA LEU A 30 -8.66 -5.32 22.81
C LEU A 30 -7.68 -5.95 21.81
N ARG A 31 -6.89 -6.94 22.22
CA ARG A 31 -5.81 -7.54 21.41
C ARG A 31 -6.27 -8.79 20.68
N GLY A 32 -7.22 -8.66 19.75
CA GLY A 32 -7.55 -9.75 18.85
C GLY A 32 -6.70 -9.67 17.58
N PRO A 33 -6.22 -10.81 17.04
CA PRO A 33 -5.64 -10.84 15.69
C PRO A 33 -6.74 -10.54 14.65
N TRP A 34 -6.32 -9.97 13.54
CA TRP A 34 -7.17 -9.82 12.37
C TRP A 34 -6.39 -10.21 11.12
N LEU A 35 -7.09 -10.70 10.14
CA LEU A 35 -6.56 -11.04 8.82
C LEU A 35 -7.52 -10.51 7.76
N GLY A 36 -6.97 -10.07 6.65
CA GLY A 36 -7.74 -9.61 5.51
C GLY A 36 -7.06 -9.97 4.19
N ALA A 37 -7.86 -10.23 3.18
CA ALA A 37 -7.39 -10.39 1.82
C ALA A 37 -8.41 -9.80 0.86
N GLY A 38 -7.96 -9.29 -0.28
CA GLY A 38 -8.84 -8.72 -1.29
C GLY A 38 -8.30 -8.89 -2.68
N LEU A 39 -9.22 -8.91 -3.63
CA LEU A 39 -8.95 -8.96 -5.07
C LEU A 39 -9.71 -7.83 -5.76
N GLY A 40 -9.18 -7.39 -6.89
CA GLY A 40 -9.78 -6.34 -7.69
C GLY A 40 -8.97 -6.03 -8.93
N THR A 41 -9.14 -4.83 -9.42
CA THR A 41 -8.35 -4.28 -10.52
C THR A 41 -7.60 -3.06 -10.04
N ALA A 42 -6.49 -2.76 -10.68
CA ALA A 42 -5.83 -1.48 -10.48
C ALA A 42 -5.39 -0.87 -11.80
N SER A 43 -5.27 0.45 -11.78
CA SER A 43 -4.65 1.23 -12.83
C SER A 43 -3.33 1.74 -12.30
N ALA A 44 -2.24 1.27 -12.87
CA ALA A 44 -0.88 1.63 -12.51
C ALA A 44 -0.26 2.54 -13.57
N GLN A 45 0.60 3.45 -13.13
CA GLN A 45 1.35 4.36 -13.98
C GLN A 45 2.80 4.41 -13.51
N VAL A 46 3.71 4.29 -14.47
CA VAL A 46 5.15 4.50 -14.29
C VAL A 46 5.49 5.86 -14.87
N ASN A 47 6.02 6.74 -14.05
CA ASN A 47 6.46 8.07 -14.48
C ASN A 47 7.99 8.10 -14.50
N CYS A 48 8.58 8.22 -15.66
CA CYS A 48 10.01 8.43 -15.87
C CYS A 48 10.24 9.27 -17.13
N ASP A 49 11.43 9.86 -17.29
CA ASP A 49 11.74 10.73 -18.43
C ASP A 49 11.71 10.01 -19.79
N LEU A 50 11.89 8.69 -19.77
CA LEU A 50 11.94 7.83 -20.99
C LEU A 50 10.70 6.93 -21.12
N CYS A 51 9.75 6.97 -20.17
CA CYS A 51 8.57 6.11 -20.18
C CYS A 51 7.40 6.79 -20.93
N ALA A 52 6.61 5.98 -21.63
CA ALA A 52 5.26 6.41 -21.98
C ALA A 52 4.46 6.59 -20.69
N SER A 53 3.84 7.75 -20.52
CA SER A 53 3.09 8.10 -19.29
C SER A 53 1.69 7.49 -19.22
N ASP A 54 1.45 6.40 -19.94
CA ASP A 54 0.15 5.75 -19.99
C ASP A 54 -0.14 4.96 -18.71
N ARG A 55 -1.42 4.86 -18.38
CA ARG A 55 -1.91 4.03 -17.29
C ARG A 55 -2.29 2.66 -17.78
N ASN A 56 -1.70 1.63 -17.20
CA ASN A 56 -2.01 0.24 -17.53
C ASN A 56 -2.99 -0.32 -16.50
N GLY A 57 -4.03 -0.98 -17.00
CA GLY A 57 -4.99 -1.71 -16.19
C GLY A 57 -4.48 -3.13 -15.92
N GLY A 58 -4.74 -3.68 -14.73
CA GLY A 58 -4.34 -5.04 -14.43
C GLY A 58 -5.07 -5.63 -13.24
N LEU A 59 -4.79 -6.91 -12.98
CA LEU A 59 -5.28 -7.60 -11.80
C LEU A 59 -4.55 -7.08 -10.56
N SER A 60 -5.29 -6.89 -9.48
CA SER A 60 -4.69 -6.45 -8.22
C SER A 60 -5.27 -7.18 -7.02
N GLY A 61 -4.53 -7.18 -5.92
CA GLY A 61 -4.98 -7.74 -4.67
C GLY A 61 -4.13 -7.32 -3.50
N TYR A 62 -4.57 -7.71 -2.30
CA TYR A 62 -3.77 -7.54 -1.09
C TYR A 62 -4.02 -8.70 -0.11
N VAL A 63 -3.04 -8.88 0.77
CA VAL A 63 -3.17 -9.66 2.00
C VAL A 63 -2.64 -8.79 3.13
N ALA A 64 -3.38 -8.73 4.24
CA ALA A 64 -3.00 -7.95 5.41
C ALA A 64 -3.31 -8.70 6.69
N GLY A 65 -2.56 -8.43 7.74
CA GLY A 65 -2.83 -9.03 9.04
C GLY A 65 -2.08 -8.33 10.15
N GLY A 66 -2.63 -8.42 11.36
CA GLY A 66 -2.07 -7.71 12.50
C GLY A 66 -2.91 -7.83 13.75
N LEU A 67 -2.90 -6.77 14.55
CA LEU A 67 -3.57 -6.72 15.84
C LEU A 67 -4.53 -5.52 15.91
N ARG A 68 -5.60 -5.69 16.67
CA ARG A 68 -6.45 -4.58 17.07
C ARG A 68 -5.75 -3.83 18.20
N VAL A 69 -5.30 -2.61 17.93
CA VAL A 69 -4.57 -1.77 18.89
C VAL A 69 -5.50 -0.83 19.66
N ALA A 70 -6.70 -0.57 19.13
CA ALA A 70 -7.79 0.15 19.80
C ALA A 70 -9.14 -0.39 19.32
N PRO A 71 -10.27 -0.07 19.97
CA PRO A 71 -11.60 -0.57 19.58
C PRO A 71 -11.97 -0.28 18.12
N ASN A 72 -11.42 0.77 17.57
CA ASN A 72 -11.67 1.28 16.23
C ASN A 72 -10.42 1.38 15.34
N LEU A 73 -9.29 0.82 15.81
CA LEU A 73 -8.02 0.89 15.10
C LEU A 73 -7.34 -0.48 15.02
N HIS A 74 -7.03 -0.90 13.80
CA HIS A 74 -6.28 -2.10 13.49
C HIS A 74 -4.93 -1.68 12.91
N ALA A 75 -3.86 -2.28 13.37
CA ALA A 75 -2.50 -2.09 12.85
C ALA A 75 -1.94 -3.43 12.39
N GLY A 76 -1.20 -3.43 11.30
CA GLY A 76 -0.64 -4.66 10.77
C GLY A 76 0.33 -4.47 9.62
N LEU A 77 0.74 -5.59 9.06
CA LEU A 77 1.52 -5.67 7.84
C LEU A 77 0.59 -5.91 6.66
N GLU A 78 0.99 -5.44 5.51
CA GLU A 78 0.25 -5.58 4.26
C GLU A 78 1.21 -5.87 3.11
N LEU A 79 0.80 -6.82 2.29
CA LEU A 79 1.36 -7.10 0.99
C LEU A 79 0.25 -6.77 -0.03
N ALA A 80 0.50 -5.80 -0.91
CA ALA A 80 -0.41 -5.48 -2.01
C ALA A 80 0.31 -5.61 -3.35
N GLY A 81 -0.40 -6.05 -4.38
CA GLY A 81 0.17 -6.30 -5.69
C GLY A 81 -0.73 -5.88 -6.83
N TRP A 82 -0.08 -5.58 -7.95
CA TRP A 82 -0.67 -5.39 -9.26
C TRP A 82 0.13 -6.15 -10.29
N PHE A 83 -0.58 -6.75 -11.23
CA PHE A 83 -0.04 -7.59 -12.28
C PHE A 83 -0.70 -7.25 -13.60
N ASP A 84 0.11 -7.04 -14.61
CA ASP A 84 -0.29 -6.84 -15.99
C ASP A 84 0.60 -7.68 -16.91
N ASN A 85 0.01 -8.18 -17.98
CA ASN A 85 0.72 -8.87 -19.04
C ASN A 85 0.14 -8.41 -20.37
N THR A 86 0.79 -7.43 -20.96
CA THR A 86 0.36 -6.82 -22.22
C THR A 86 1.47 -6.94 -23.23
N GLU A 87 1.15 -7.43 -24.44
CA GLU A 87 2.06 -7.54 -25.57
C GLU A 87 3.35 -8.34 -25.30
N GLY A 88 3.29 -9.36 -24.42
CA GLY A 88 4.46 -10.17 -24.06
C GLY A 88 5.39 -9.53 -23.03
N VAL A 89 5.00 -8.37 -22.47
CA VAL A 89 5.70 -7.74 -21.34
C VAL A 89 4.92 -8.00 -20.05
N SER A 90 5.52 -8.72 -19.13
CA SER A 90 4.96 -8.97 -17.79
C SER A 90 5.43 -7.88 -16.84
N GLN A 91 4.49 -7.15 -16.27
CA GLN A 91 4.74 -6.09 -15.30
C GLN A 91 4.11 -6.42 -13.95
N ARG A 92 4.82 -6.13 -12.88
CA ARG A 92 4.31 -6.27 -11.52
C ARG A 92 4.79 -5.16 -10.61
N LEU A 93 3.88 -4.68 -9.75
CA LEU A 93 4.15 -3.79 -8.63
C LEU A 93 3.79 -4.52 -7.34
N MET A 94 4.72 -4.57 -6.38
CA MET A 94 4.51 -5.22 -5.09
C MET A 94 4.85 -4.25 -3.97
N LEU A 95 3.86 -3.93 -3.14
CA LEU A 95 4.03 -3.15 -1.91
C LEU A 95 4.18 -4.09 -0.72
N TYR A 96 5.22 -3.87 0.08
CA TYR A 96 5.49 -4.51 1.36
C TYR A 96 5.50 -3.42 2.42
N GLY A 97 4.54 -3.41 3.33
CA GLY A 97 4.44 -2.28 4.26
C GLY A 97 3.63 -2.54 5.51
N ALA A 98 3.57 -1.50 6.33
CA ALA A 98 2.67 -1.44 7.47
C ALA A 98 1.41 -0.65 7.10
N SER A 99 0.27 -1.06 7.64
CA SER A 99 -1.00 -0.40 7.42
C SER A 99 -1.78 -0.21 8.72
N LEU A 100 -2.55 0.88 8.73
CA LEU A 100 -3.50 1.23 9.78
C LEU A 100 -4.89 1.29 9.16
N TRP A 101 -5.86 0.63 9.81
CA TRP A 101 -7.25 0.64 9.41
C TRP A 101 -8.07 1.25 10.53
N TRP A 102 -8.63 2.40 10.27
CA TRP A 102 -9.35 3.19 11.25
C TRP A 102 -10.84 3.26 10.92
N HIS A 103 -11.67 2.88 11.91
CA HIS A 103 -13.12 3.03 11.88
C HIS A 103 -13.47 4.24 12.74
N PRO A 104 -13.92 5.38 12.21
CA PRO A 104 -14.04 6.64 12.96
C PRO A 104 -14.94 6.58 14.18
N GLN A 105 -15.94 5.70 14.15
CA GLN A 105 -16.85 5.50 15.27
C GLN A 105 -16.91 4.01 15.63
N ARG A 106 -17.17 3.70 16.92
CA ARG A 106 -17.43 2.33 17.33
C ARG A 106 -18.67 1.81 16.59
N GLY A 107 -18.50 0.71 15.83
CA GLY A 107 -19.56 0.14 15.00
C GLY A 107 -19.75 0.79 13.63
N ALA A 108 -18.94 1.79 13.26
CA ALA A 108 -18.91 2.29 11.90
C ALA A 108 -18.58 1.15 10.93
N ARG A 109 -19.31 1.08 9.84
CA ARG A 109 -19.07 0.11 8.77
C ARG A 109 -18.06 0.59 7.75
N TRP A 110 -17.84 1.90 7.63
CA TRP A 110 -16.82 2.45 6.78
C TRP A 110 -15.50 2.59 7.54
N PHE A 111 -14.41 2.45 6.83
CA PHE A 111 -13.06 2.60 7.36
C PHE A 111 -12.21 3.44 6.44
N LEU A 112 -11.21 4.09 7.02
CA LEU A 112 -10.08 4.66 6.31
C LEU A 112 -8.86 3.79 6.53
N LYS A 113 -8.02 3.71 5.53
CA LYS A 113 -6.77 2.98 5.53
C LYS A 113 -5.63 3.92 5.19
N GLY A 114 -4.53 3.81 5.89
CA GLY A 114 -3.28 4.50 5.59
C GLY A 114 -2.10 3.58 5.87
N GLY A 115 -0.99 3.81 5.19
CA GLY A 115 0.20 2.98 5.39
C GLY A 115 1.42 3.49 4.66
N ALA A 116 2.56 2.88 4.96
CA ALA A 116 3.83 3.15 4.31
C ALA A 116 4.65 1.86 4.19
N GLY A 117 5.51 1.80 3.19
CA GLY A 117 6.33 0.63 2.94
C GLY A 117 7.30 0.82 1.79
N LEU A 118 7.72 -0.31 1.23
CA LEU A 118 8.56 -0.38 0.04
C LEU A 118 7.76 -0.93 -1.12
N MET A 119 7.82 -0.24 -2.25
CA MET A 119 7.28 -0.69 -3.53
C MET A 119 8.41 -1.28 -4.36
N HIS A 120 8.20 -2.47 -4.87
CA HIS A 120 9.09 -3.12 -5.81
C HIS A 120 8.41 -3.26 -7.16
N TYR A 121 9.03 -2.72 -8.20
CA TYR A 121 8.63 -2.85 -9.59
C TYR A 121 9.50 -3.87 -10.31
N HIS A 122 8.88 -4.64 -11.17
CA HIS A 122 9.56 -5.55 -12.07
C HIS A 122 8.82 -5.61 -13.39
N ALA A 123 9.54 -5.42 -14.50
CA ALA A 123 9.04 -5.65 -15.83
C ALA A 123 10.04 -6.50 -16.61
N GLY A 124 9.57 -7.52 -17.28
CA GLY A 124 10.39 -8.43 -18.07
C GLY A 124 9.62 -8.95 -19.26
N THR A 125 10.36 -9.36 -20.28
CA THR A 125 9.85 -10.06 -21.48
C THR A 125 9.99 -11.57 -21.27
N ASP A 126 9.34 -12.35 -22.14
CA ASP A 126 9.52 -13.81 -22.17
C ASP A 126 10.87 -14.23 -22.78
N ASN A 127 11.67 -13.27 -23.27
CA ASN A 127 12.98 -13.53 -23.83
C ASN A 127 14.03 -13.62 -22.71
N PRO A 128 14.70 -14.76 -22.51
CA PRO A 128 15.68 -14.94 -21.44
C PRO A 128 16.95 -14.10 -21.59
N ASP A 129 17.19 -13.54 -22.76
CA ASP A 129 18.37 -12.72 -23.05
C ASP A 129 18.15 -11.24 -22.67
N ASP A 130 16.91 -10.84 -22.35
CA ASP A 130 16.58 -9.47 -21.97
C ASP A 130 16.68 -9.29 -20.44
N ASP A 131 17.51 -8.36 -20.01
CA ASP A 131 17.57 -8.00 -18.58
C ASP A 131 16.27 -7.32 -18.13
N PRO A 132 15.64 -7.79 -17.03
CA PRO A 132 14.40 -7.17 -16.54
C PRO A 132 14.65 -5.77 -15.99
N LEU A 133 13.67 -4.90 -16.16
CA LEU A 133 13.62 -3.62 -15.51
C LEU A 133 13.16 -3.78 -14.06
N THR A 134 13.92 -3.26 -13.11
CA THR A 134 13.59 -3.33 -11.68
C THR A 134 13.76 -1.98 -11.01
N ALA A 135 12.92 -1.71 -10.02
CA ALA A 135 13.05 -0.56 -9.14
C ALA A 135 12.54 -0.89 -7.74
N SER A 136 13.13 -0.26 -6.74
CA SER A 136 12.64 -0.31 -5.36
C SER A 136 12.59 1.10 -4.80
N THR A 137 11.45 1.49 -4.21
CA THR A 137 11.24 2.85 -3.74
C THR A 137 10.31 2.88 -2.54
N ALA A 138 10.41 3.94 -1.73
CA ALA A 138 9.48 4.15 -0.63
C ALA A 138 8.09 4.50 -1.18
N ALA A 139 7.06 3.96 -0.52
CA ALA A 139 5.67 4.15 -0.90
C ALA A 139 4.82 4.55 0.30
N ILE A 140 3.80 5.35 0.02
CA ILE A 140 2.69 5.60 0.94
C ILE A 140 1.40 5.13 0.30
N GLN A 141 0.48 4.67 1.13
CA GLN A 141 -0.85 4.29 0.69
C GLN A 141 -1.93 4.99 1.51
N MET A 142 -3.04 5.30 0.85
CA MET A 142 -4.26 5.77 1.48
C MET A 142 -5.46 5.13 0.79
N GLY A 143 -6.50 4.90 1.55
CA GLY A 143 -7.70 4.28 1.00
C GLY A 143 -8.82 4.19 2.00
N GLY A 144 -9.80 3.40 1.67
CA GLY A 144 -10.94 3.15 2.54
C GLY A 144 -11.90 2.16 1.91
N GLY A 145 -12.92 1.85 2.67
CA GLY A 145 -13.94 0.91 2.24
C GLY A 145 -15.14 0.89 3.17
N TYR A 146 -16.02 -0.07 2.91
CA TYR A 146 -17.21 -0.24 3.68
C TYR A 146 -17.42 -1.72 4.02
N ASP A 147 -17.60 -2.03 5.30
CA ASP A 147 -17.71 -3.38 5.83
C ASP A 147 -19.15 -3.87 5.87
N PHE A 148 -19.45 -4.92 5.09
CA PHE A 148 -20.68 -5.69 5.17
C PHE A 148 -20.44 -6.92 6.02
N ARG A 149 -21.20 -7.08 7.09
CA ARG A 149 -21.08 -8.25 7.97
C ARG A 149 -21.65 -9.49 7.26
N ALA A 150 -20.78 -10.46 6.98
CA ALA A 150 -21.14 -11.74 6.34
C ALA A 150 -21.26 -12.88 7.36
N GLY A 151 -20.73 -12.70 8.59
CA GLY A 151 -20.78 -13.69 9.66
C GLY A 151 -20.39 -13.13 11.01
N PRO A 152 -20.29 -13.98 12.05
CA PRO A 152 -19.92 -13.52 13.39
C PRO A 152 -18.58 -12.82 13.47
N LYS A 153 -17.63 -13.27 12.64
CA LYS A 153 -16.24 -12.77 12.58
C LYS A 153 -15.78 -12.43 11.16
N VAL A 154 -16.67 -12.47 10.17
CA VAL A 154 -16.34 -12.31 8.76
C VAL A 154 -17.04 -11.08 8.19
N TRP A 155 -16.26 -10.27 7.50
CA TRP A 155 -16.71 -9.04 6.85
C TRP A 155 -16.29 -9.04 5.39
N ILE A 156 -17.17 -8.60 4.50
CA ILE A 156 -16.88 -8.38 3.07
C ILE A 156 -16.83 -6.89 2.85
N SER A 157 -15.77 -6.41 2.22
CA SER A 157 -15.52 -4.97 2.12
C SER A 157 -15.14 -4.56 0.70
N PRO A 158 -16.02 -3.90 -0.06
CA PRO A 158 -15.57 -3.09 -1.19
C PRO A 158 -14.59 -2.04 -0.69
N TYR A 159 -13.51 -1.84 -1.46
CA TYR A 159 -12.44 -0.92 -1.09
C TYR A 159 -11.87 -0.19 -2.29
N ALA A 160 -11.26 0.96 -2.02
CA ALA A 160 -10.42 1.68 -2.95
C ALA A 160 -9.14 2.12 -2.23
N ASN A 161 -7.98 1.98 -2.89
CA ASN A 161 -6.69 2.40 -2.39
C ASN A 161 -5.95 3.20 -3.46
N LEU A 162 -5.27 4.25 -3.03
CA LEU A 162 -4.27 4.97 -3.81
C LEU A 162 -2.91 4.69 -3.20
N ILE A 163 -1.95 4.29 -4.01
CA ILE A 163 -0.56 4.07 -3.61
C ILE A 163 0.30 4.97 -4.49
N VAL A 164 1.18 5.73 -3.86
CA VAL A 164 2.14 6.60 -4.56
C VAL A 164 3.53 6.40 -3.98
N THR A 165 4.55 6.55 -4.83
CA THR A 165 5.93 6.35 -4.42
C THR A 165 6.75 7.62 -4.52
N SER A 166 7.87 7.65 -3.80
CA SER A 166 8.96 8.58 -4.11
C SER A 166 9.64 8.18 -5.41
N SER A 167 10.49 9.04 -5.94
CA SER A 167 11.38 8.66 -7.04
C SER A 167 12.38 7.60 -6.56
N GLY A 168 12.65 6.63 -7.42
CA GLY A 168 13.61 5.56 -7.22
C GLY A 168 14.34 5.25 -8.52
N HIS A 169 15.48 4.57 -8.41
CA HIS A 169 16.30 4.22 -9.57
C HIS A 169 15.69 3.02 -10.30
N LEU A 170 15.42 3.19 -11.59
CA LEU A 170 15.03 2.12 -12.49
C LEU A 170 16.29 1.56 -13.14
N THR A 171 16.53 0.26 -12.97
CA THR A 171 17.73 -0.43 -13.48
C THR A 171 17.34 -1.56 -14.42
N SER A 172 18.20 -1.81 -15.41
CA SER A 172 18.20 -3.00 -16.25
C SER A 172 19.47 -3.77 -15.95
N GLY A 173 19.34 -4.96 -15.36
CA GLY A 173 20.48 -5.66 -14.78
C GLY A 173 21.21 -4.78 -13.76
N THR A 174 22.47 -4.42 -14.03
CA THR A 174 23.30 -3.53 -13.19
C THR A 174 23.35 -2.08 -13.70
N THR A 175 22.71 -1.78 -14.83
CA THR A 175 22.77 -0.46 -15.46
C THR A 175 21.61 0.42 -15.00
N LEU A 176 21.91 1.62 -14.50
CA LEU A 176 20.93 2.65 -14.23
C LEU A 176 20.34 3.17 -15.54
N VAL A 177 19.02 3.08 -15.68
CA VAL A 177 18.30 3.57 -16.87
C VAL A 177 17.84 5.01 -16.65
N THR A 178 17.07 5.24 -15.57
CA THR A 178 16.50 6.55 -15.23
C THR A 178 15.92 6.53 -13.82
N ASP A 179 15.49 7.67 -13.32
CA ASP A 179 14.66 7.76 -12.11
C ASP A 179 13.19 7.57 -12.47
N ALA A 180 12.48 6.79 -11.68
CA ALA A 180 11.07 6.52 -11.88
C ALA A 180 10.28 6.67 -10.57
N SER A 181 9.03 7.09 -10.70
CA SER A 181 8.03 7.05 -9.64
C SER A 181 6.79 6.30 -10.11
N PHE A 182 6.06 5.73 -9.18
CA PHE A 182 4.92 4.88 -9.47
C PHE A 182 3.67 5.40 -8.78
N SER A 183 2.54 5.27 -9.45
CA SER A 183 1.23 5.48 -8.83
C SER A 183 0.29 4.35 -9.21
N MET A 184 -0.52 3.87 -8.25
CA MET A 184 -1.48 2.80 -8.46
C MET A 184 -2.80 3.16 -7.77
N LEU A 185 -3.88 3.15 -8.55
CA LEU A 185 -5.25 3.24 -8.03
C LEU A 185 -5.88 1.83 -8.10
N GLN A 186 -6.21 1.27 -6.95
CA GLN A 186 -6.74 -0.08 -6.79
C GLN A 186 -8.21 0.00 -6.33
N ILE A 187 -9.09 -0.80 -6.94
CA ILE A 187 -10.49 -0.94 -6.57
C ILE A 187 -10.84 -2.42 -6.53
N GLY A 188 -11.53 -2.88 -5.49
CA GLY A 188 -11.86 -4.29 -5.36
C GLY A 188 -12.80 -4.60 -4.21
N ALA A 189 -12.86 -5.89 -3.89
CA ALA A 189 -13.56 -6.40 -2.73
C ALA A 189 -12.64 -7.32 -1.92
N GLY A 190 -12.74 -7.23 -0.62
CA GLY A 190 -11.94 -8.02 0.31
C GLY A 190 -12.80 -8.73 1.33
N VAL A 191 -12.19 -9.70 2.00
CA VAL A 191 -12.73 -10.40 3.15
C VAL A 191 -11.81 -10.13 4.33
N THR A 192 -12.40 -9.77 5.46
CA THR A 192 -11.67 -9.56 6.71
C THR A 192 -12.25 -10.46 7.79
N TRP A 193 -11.36 -11.13 8.51
CA TRP A 193 -11.67 -11.89 9.72
C TRP A 193 -11.13 -11.17 10.94
N ARG A 194 -11.99 -10.96 11.98
CA ARG A 194 -11.65 -10.23 13.21
C ARG A 194 -12.59 -10.51 14.38
#